data_a2d26400ee65e246f9479fd098e89385
#
_entry.id   a2d26400ee65e246f9479fd098e89385
#
_cell.length_a   1.000
_cell.length_b   1.000
_cell.length_c   1.000
_cell.angle_alpha   90.00
_cell.angle_beta   90.00
_cell.angle_gamma   90.00
#
_symmetry.space_group_name_H-M   'P 1'
#
loop_
_entity.id
_entity.type
_entity.pdbx_description
1 polymer ?
#
loop_
_entity_poly.entity_id
_entity_poly.type
_entity_poly.pdbx_seq_one_letter_code
_entity_poly.pdbx_strand_id
1 'polypeptide(L)'
;RRYEKGENGGSQIDFLRVFAGMDVKEAVFWLLDFTGYKRLESKETLHGVILPNGIAAEERKEFVLPEYAGSNAYLYDYLVNQRGIAKGVVDHFVKAGILYEAKNYHNVVFVGTDASGTPKFASMRGVFDRNGKSFKCDVEGNDKQYGFHLHREACIEIVVFEAAIDLLSYMTIYPDKQCDLLALGMVADVPLDRYLKDYPAIRKISFCLDNDEPGQKAEQQMMEKYKGLGYLVSGGIVPSQYKDVNEWLKAERKRMVDSTLHYQMEKKI
;
A
#
# COMPACT_ATOMS: atom_id res chain seq x y z
N ARG A 1 -2.92 34.05 -12.59
CA ARG A 1 -2.85 34.41 -11.17
C ARG A 1 -1.86 33.49 -10.49
N ARG A 2 -0.89 34.05 -9.76
CA ARG A 2 0.20 33.34 -9.12
C ARG A 2 -0.31 32.64 -7.88
N TYR A 3 -0.09 31.32 -7.81
CA TYR A 3 -0.10 30.59 -6.55
C TYR A 3 1.24 30.92 -5.86
N GLU A 4 1.21 31.38 -4.62
CA GLU A 4 2.43 31.57 -3.85
C GLU A 4 3.06 30.21 -3.52
N LYS A 5 4.41 30.17 -3.53
CA LYS A 5 5.17 28.95 -3.26
C LYS A 5 4.85 28.44 -1.85
N GLY A 6 4.22 27.26 -1.77
CA GLY A 6 3.92 26.57 -0.52
C GLY A 6 2.53 25.95 -0.43
N GLU A 7 1.59 26.36 -1.26
CA GLU A 7 0.26 25.78 -1.30
C GLU A 7 0.15 24.80 -2.46
N ASN A 8 0.16 23.50 -2.15
CA ASN A 8 -0.16 22.47 -3.11
C ASN A 8 -1.66 22.50 -3.41
N GLY A 9 -2.08 23.34 -4.32
CA GLY A 9 -3.43 23.38 -4.87
C GLY A 9 -3.64 22.13 -5.71
N GLY A 10 -4.49 21.22 -5.26
CA GLY A 10 -4.71 19.95 -5.94
C GLY A 10 -6.13 19.71 -6.41
N SER A 11 -7.13 19.99 -5.60
CA SER A 11 -8.51 19.60 -5.89
C SER A 11 -9.47 20.82 -5.85
N GLN A 12 -10.67 20.64 -6.40
CA GLN A 12 -11.75 21.62 -6.27
C GLN A 12 -12.11 21.88 -4.79
N ILE A 13 -11.93 20.87 -3.94
CA ILE A 13 -12.15 20.99 -2.50
C ILE A 13 -11.11 21.93 -1.90
N ASP A 14 -9.82 21.77 -2.24
CA ASP A 14 -8.75 22.65 -1.74
C ASP A 14 -8.95 24.07 -2.20
N PHE A 15 -9.40 24.28 -3.44
CA PHE A 15 -9.76 25.60 -3.94
C PHE A 15 -10.85 26.26 -3.09
N LEU A 16 -11.93 25.55 -2.78
CA LEU A 16 -13.03 26.09 -1.97
C LEU A 16 -12.60 26.37 -0.52
N ARG A 17 -11.73 25.53 0.03
CA ARG A 17 -11.15 25.75 1.37
C ARG A 17 -10.32 27.03 1.44
N VAL A 18 -9.45 27.24 0.46
CA VAL A 18 -8.49 28.37 0.46
C VAL A 18 -9.20 29.69 0.07
N PHE A 19 -10.06 29.69 -0.94
CA PHE A 19 -10.63 30.91 -1.50
C PHE A 19 -12.04 31.24 -0.98
N ALA A 20 -12.80 30.26 -0.51
CA ALA A 20 -14.13 30.46 0.05
C ALA A 20 -14.16 30.27 1.59
N GLY A 21 -13.04 29.90 2.22
CA GLY A 21 -12.96 29.70 3.67
C GLY A 21 -13.78 28.52 4.18
N MET A 22 -14.16 27.59 3.31
CA MET A 22 -14.99 26.44 3.66
C MET A 22 -14.17 25.35 4.36
N ASP A 23 -14.78 24.63 5.29
CA ASP A 23 -14.20 23.36 5.74
C ASP A 23 -14.36 22.27 4.66
N VAL A 24 -13.71 21.10 4.84
CA VAL A 24 -13.77 20.00 3.85
C VAL A 24 -15.21 19.53 3.60
N LYS A 25 -16.01 19.46 4.65
CA LYS A 25 -17.38 18.98 4.59
C LYS A 25 -18.28 19.97 3.86
N GLU A 26 -18.13 21.25 4.16
CA GLU A 26 -18.84 22.35 3.49
C GLU A 26 -18.47 22.40 2.01
N ALA A 27 -17.18 22.29 1.66
CA ALA A 27 -16.72 22.27 0.28
C ALA A 27 -17.27 21.09 -0.52
N VAL A 28 -17.33 19.90 0.08
CA VAL A 28 -17.93 18.71 -0.54
C VAL A 28 -19.43 18.92 -0.76
N PHE A 29 -20.17 19.42 0.25
CA PHE A 29 -21.61 19.67 0.10
C PHE A 29 -21.89 20.75 -0.94
N TRP A 30 -21.09 21.81 -0.99
CA TRP A 30 -21.21 22.86 -1.98
C TRP A 30 -21.01 22.32 -3.41
N LEU A 31 -20.00 21.46 -3.62
CA LEU A 31 -19.75 20.83 -4.91
C LEU A 31 -20.87 19.87 -5.31
N LEU A 32 -21.41 19.12 -4.38
CA LEU A 32 -22.55 18.22 -4.63
C LEU A 32 -23.80 19.02 -5.05
N ASP A 33 -24.10 20.10 -4.35
CA ASP A 33 -25.23 21.00 -4.67
C ASP A 33 -25.01 21.68 -6.02
N PHE A 34 -23.82 22.19 -6.29
CA PHE A 34 -23.44 22.80 -7.57
C PHE A 34 -23.60 21.86 -8.76
N THR A 35 -23.33 20.55 -8.55
CA THR A 35 -23.51 19.52 -9.59
C THR A 35 -24.97 19.04 -9.72
N GLY A 36 -25.90 19.60 -8.95
CA GLY A 36 -27.30 19.21 -8.98
C GLY A 36 -27.63 17.93 -8.21
N TYR A 37 -26.76 17.53 -7.32
CA TYR A 37 -26.91 16.34 -6.48
C TYR A 37 -27.99 16.57 -5.42
N LYS A 38 -29.14 15.89 -5.54
CA LYS A 38 -30.21 15.96 -4.52
C LYS A 38 -29.94 14.96 -3.42
N ARG A 39 -29.72 15.46 -2.20
CA ARG A 39 -29.61 14.65 -0.99
C ARG A 39 -30.95 13.98 -0.67
N LEU A 40 -30.96 12.65 -0.60
CA LEU A 40 -32.08 11.93 0.03
C LEU A 40 -31.90 12.02 1.55
N GLU A 41 -32.86 12.63 2.23
CA GLU A 41 -32.92 12.64 3.69
C GLU A 41 -33.34 11.26 4.21
N SER A 42 -32.39 10.37 4.40
CA SER A 42 -32.59 9.18 5.22
C SER A 42 -31.37 8.93 6.10
N LYS A 43 -31.64 8.63 7.35
CA LYS A 43 -30.66 8.41 8.44
C LYS A 43 -29.93 7.07 8.34
N GLU A 44 -29.61 6.59 7.17
CA GLU A 44 -28.90 5.34 7.01
C GLU A 44 -27.71 5.51 6.06
N THR A 45 -26.53 5.34 6.63
CA THR A 45 -25.22 5.01 6.06
C THR A 45 -24.93 5.40 4.60
N LEU A 46 -23.80 6.08 4.42
CA LEU A 46 -23.13 6.53 3.19
C LEU A 46 -22.86 5.44 2.09
N HIS A 47 -23.67 4.42 1.98
CA HIS A 47 -23.57 3.32 1.02
C HIS A 47 -24.68 3.30 -0.01
N GLY A 48 -25.00 4.45 -0.60
CA GLY A 48 -26.04 4.48 -1.62
C GLY A 48 -26.14 5.82 -2.33
N VAL A 49 -25.07 6.23 -2.98
CA VAL A 49 -25.09 7.37 -3.88
C VAL A 49 -25.72 6.93 -5.20
N ILE A 50 -27.01 7.25 -5.41
CA ILE A 50 -27.66 7.09 -6.71
C ILE A 50 -27.28 8.29 -7.56
N LEU A 51 -26.51 8.07 -8.61
CA LEU A 51 -26.19 9.09 -9.61
C LEU A 51 -27.46 9.47 -10.38
N PRO A 52 -27.71 10.77 -10.69
CA PRO A 52 -28.81 11.18 -11.57
C PRO A 52 -28.66 10.48 -12.94
N ASN A 53 -29.76 9.99 -13.48
CA ASN A 53 -29.83 9.47 -14.85
C ASN A 53 -29.33 10.54 -15.83
N GLY A 54 -28.12 10.39 -16.36
CA GLY A 54 -27.57 11.32 -17.36
C GLY A 54 -26.07 11.61 -17.25
N ILE A 55 -25.40 11.27 -16.12
CA ILE A 55 -23.95 11.17 -16.16
C ILE A 55 -23.67 9.76 -16.68
N ALA A 56 -23.14 9.66 -17.91
CA ALA A 56 -22.64 8.40 -18.42
C ALA A 56 -21.75 7.81 -17.32
N ALA A 57 -22.07 6.59 -16.87
CA ALA A 57 -21.17 5.85 -16.02
C ALA A 57 -19.81 5.93 -16.72
N GLU A 58 -18.79 6.51 -16.08
CA GLU A 58 -17.44 6.40 -16.61
C GLU A 58 -17.27 4.93 -16.92
N GLU A 59 -17.08 4.59 -18.20
CA GLU A 59 -16.83 3.22 -18.61
C GLU A 59 -15.71 2.73 -17.73
N ARG A 60 -15.98 1.77 -16.86
CA ARG A 60 -14.94 1.18 -16.02
C ARG A 60 -13.92 0.62 -16.98
N LYS A 61 -12.78 1.30 -17.07
CA LYS A 61 -11.69 0.83 -17.91
C LYS A 61 -11.36 -0.60 -17.53
N GLU A 62 -11.18 -1.43 -18.52
CA GLU A 62 -10.83 -2.83 -18.32
C GLU A 62 -9.49 -2.92 -17.57
N PHE A 63 -9.43 -3.74 -16.54
CA PHE A 63 -8.19 -4.01 -15.82
C PHE A 63 -7.28 -4.91 -16.66
N VAL A 64 -6.20 -4.34 -17.17
CA VAL A 64 -5.19 -5.04 -17.95
C VAL A 64 -3.83 -4.92 -17.27
N LEU A 65 -3.22 -6.07 -16.98
CA LEU A 65 -1.88 -6.09 -16.39
C LEU A 65 -0.83 -5.52 -17.36
N PRO A 66 0.15 -4.74 -16.86
CA PRO A 66 1.29 -4.31 -17.66
C PRO A 66 2.04 -5.48 -18.29
N GLU A 67 2.43 -5.32 -19.56
CA GLU A 67 3.19 -6.35 -20.28
C GLU A 67 4.54 -6.63 -19.60
N TYR A 68 4.90 -7.90 -19.48
CA TYR A 68 6.18 -8.34 -18.92
C TYR A 68 7.36 -7.97 -19.81
N ALA A 69 8.45 -7.49 -19.23
CA ALA A 69 9.65 -7.04 -19.94
C ALA A 69 10.46 -8.17 -20.60
N GLY A 70 10.18 -9.43 -20.31
CA GLY A 70 11.01 -10.58 -20.73
C GLY A 70 12.24 -10.83 -19.82
N SER A 71 12.52 -9.90 -18.89
CA SER A 71 13.58 -9.97 -17.90
C SER A 71 13.13 -9.25 -16.62
N ASN A 72 13.71 -9.61 -15.48
CA ASN A 72 13.49 -8.96 -14.20
C ASN A 72 14.78 -8.30 -13.67
N ALA A 73 15.72 -7.93 -14.54
CA ALA A 73 17.05 -7.46 -14.13
C ALA A 73 16.97 -6.17 -13.29
N TYR A 74 16.20 -5.17 -13.74
CA TYR A 74 16.02 -3.91 -13.00
C TYR A 74 15.19 -4.09 -11.73
N LEU A 75 14.22 -5.01 -11.74
CA LEU A 75 13.46 -5.39 -10.55
C LEU A 75 14.40 -5.94 -9.47
N TYR A 76 15.28 -6.88 -9.82
CA TYR A 76 16.24 -7.46 -8.87
C TYR A 76 17.24 -6.43 -8.39
N ASP A 77 17.78 -5.60 -9.26
CA ASP A 77 18.68 -4.52 -8.84
C ASP A 77 17.97 -3.59 -7.84
N TYR A 78 16.76 -3.17 -8.14
CA TYR A 78 15.99 -2.28 -7.28
C TYR A 78 15.66 -2.92 -5.94
N LEU A 79 15.02 -4.10 -5.94
CA LEU A 79 14.55 -4.71 -4.70
C LEU A 79 15.67 -5.29 -3.84
N VAL A 80 16.66 -5.96 -4.45
CA VAL A 80 17.73 -6.62 -3.71
C VAL A 80 18.86 -5.65 -3.35
N ASN A 81 19.38 -4.88 -4.33
CA ASN A 81 20.55 -4.06 -4.11
C ASN A 81 20.19 -2.71 -3.48
N GLN A 82 19.13 -2.02 -3.97
CA GLN A 82 18.79 -0.69 -3.50
C GLN A 82 17.87 -0.73 -2.26
N ARG A 83 16.90 -1.68 -2.20
CA ARG A 83 15.96 -1.82 -1.09
C ARG A 83 16.41 -2.80 -0.02
N GLY A 84 17.42 -3.63 -0.30
CA GLY A 84 17.99 -4.57 0.65
C GLY A 84 17.12 -5.80 0.93
N ILE A 85 16.13 -6.09 0.11
CA ILE A 85 15.25 -7.26 0.25
C ILE A 85 16.02 -8.54 -0.10
N ALA A 86 15.84 -9.61 0.68
CA ALA A 86 16.50 -10.88 0.40
C ALA A 86 16.09 -11.45 -0.95
N LYS A 87 17.07 -11.90 -1.74
CA LYS A 87 16.81 -12.45 -3.08
C LYS A 87 15.77 -13.59 -3.04
N GLY A 88 15.83 -14.46 -2.05
CA GLY A 88 14.86 -15.56 -1.91
C GLY A 88 13.43 -15.10 -1.70
N VAL A 89 13.21 -13.95 -1.03
CA VAL A 89 11.89 -13.32 -0.90
C VAL A 89 11.39 -12.84 -2.26
N VAL A 90 12.24 -12.14 -3.02
CA VAL A 90 11.90 -11.67 -4.38
C VAL A 90 11.59 -12.86 -5.29
N ASP A 91 12.45 -13.90 -5.28
CA ASP A 91 12.28 -15.12 -6.08
C ASP A 91 10.93 -15.81 -5.82
N HIS A 92 10.46 -15.80 -4.57
CA HIS A 92 9.18 -16.40 -4.20
C HIS A 92 8.01 -15.77 -4.98
N PHE A 93 7.91 -14.44 -4.97
CA PHE A 93 6.81 -13.72 -5.64
C PHE A 93 6.97 -13.67 -7.16
N VAL A 94 8.21 -13.62 -7.66
CA VAL A 94 8.49 -13.70 -9.10
C VAL A 94 8.08 -15.06 -9.66
N LYS A 95 8.40 -16.16 -8.97
CA LYS A 95 7.96 -17.52 -9.35
C LYS A 95 6.45 -17.69 -9.30
N ALA A 96 5.79 -17.03 -8.36
CA ALA A 96 4.32 -17.01 -8.28
C ALA A 96 3.66 -16.16 -9.40
N GLY A 97 4.44 -15.40 -10.17
CA GLY A 97 3.95 -14.55 -11.27
C GLY A 97 3.22 -13.27 -10.81
N ILE A 98 3.30 -12.93 -9.53
CA ILE A 98 2.63 -11.75 -8.95
C ILE A 98 3.59 -10.59 -8.64
N LEU A 99 4.86 -10.76 -8.99
CA LEU A 99 5.89 -9.74 -8.92
C LEU A 99 6.75 -9.83 -10.19
N TYR A 100 6.78 -8.76 -10.99
CA TYR A 100 7.54 -8.76 -12.23
C TYR A 100 7.90 -7.35 -12.70
N GLU A 101 8.79 -7.27 -13.70
CA GLU A 101 9.21 -6.03 -14.34
C GLU A 101 8.33 -5.73 -15.55
N ALA A 102 7.72 -4.55 -15.59
CA ALA A 102 6.95 -4.09 -16.74
C ALA A 102 7.85 -3.70 -17.90
N LYS A 103 7.44 -4.02 -19.15
CA LYS A 103 8.14 -3.69 -20.38
C LYS A 103 8.37 -2.18 -20.56
N ASN A 104 7.34 -1.40 -20.21
CA ASN A 104 7.43 0.04 -20.29
C ASN A 104 8.06 0.59 -19.00
N TYR A 105 9.17 1.34 -19.17
CA TYR A 105 9.88 2.04 -18.08
C TYR A 105 10.50 1.13 -17.01
N HIS A 106 10.50 -0.19 -17.19
CA HIS A 106 11.06 -1.16 -16.23
C HIS A 106 10.49 -1.04 -14.81
N ASN A 107 9.25 -0.57 -14.68
CA ASN A 107 8.61 -0.46 -13.37
C ASN A 107 8.41 -1.83 -12.74
N VAL A 108 8.60 -1.93 -11.43
CA VAL A 108 8.21 -3.11 -10.65
C VAL A 108 6.70 -3.14 -10.52
N VAL A 109 6.08 -4.26 -10.89
CA VAL A 109 4.64 -4.51 -10.78
C VAL A 109 4.37 -5.46 -9.63
N PHE A 110 3.50 -5.04 -8.70
CA PHE A 110 3.00 -5.83 -7.58
C PHE A 110 1.54 -6.16 -7.85
N VAL A 111 1.21 -7.45 -7.97
CA VAL A 111 -0.13 -7.91 -8.35
C VAL A 111 -0.86 -8.44 -7.12
N GLY A 112 -2.08 -7.94 -6.88
CA GLY A 112 -3.03 -8.49 -5.91
C GLY A 112 -4.03 -9.40 -6.63
N THR A 113 -4.30 -10.56 -6.05
CA THR A 113 -5.21 -11.56 -6.61
C THR A 113 -6.43 -11.76 -5.72
N ASP A 114 -7.48 -12.39 -6.25
CA ASP A 114 -8.53 -12.96 -5.41
C ASP A 114 -8.12 -14.36 -4.88
N ALA A 115 -8.98 -14.97 -4.09
CA ALA A 115 -8.74 -16.30 -3.52
C ALA A 115 -8.58 -17.43 -4.56
N SER A 116 -8.98 -17.21 -5.81
CA SER A 116 -8.75 -18.15 -6.93
C SER A 116 -7.40 -17.93 -7.62
N GLY A 117 -6.64 -16.92 -7.22
CA GLY A 117 -5.39 -16.51 -7.87
C GLY A 117 -5.60 -15.60 -9.09
N THR A 118 -6.82 -15.16 -9.38
CA THR A 118 -7.11 -14.25 -10.50
C THR A 118 -6.66 -12.84 -10.16
N PRO A 119 -5.84 -12.17 -11.00
CA PRO A 119 -5.43 -10.78 -10.80
C PRO A 119 -6.62 -9.82 -10.75
N LYS A 120 -6.66 -8.96 -9.73
CA LYS A 120 -7.70 -7.94 -9.50
C LYS A 120 -7.11 -6.55 -9.29
N PHE A 121 -5.88 -6.50 -8.83
CA PHE A 121 -5.19 -5.28 -8.49
C PHE A 121 -3.75 -5.34 -9.00
N ALA A 122 -3.21 -4.21 -9.41
CA ALA A 122 -1.77 -4.08 -9.58
C ALA A 122 -1.31 -2.65 -9.29
N SER A 123 -0.18 -2.51 -8.60
CA SER A 123 0.50 -1.24 -8.42
C SER A 123 1.89 -1.29 -9.05
N MET A 124 2.37 -0.13 -9.48
CA MET A 124 3.68 0.01 -10.11
C MET A 124 4.60 0.92 -9.32
N ARG A 125 5.86 0.55 -9.25
CA ARG A 125 6.93 1.34 -8.64
C ARG A 125 8.07 1.54 -9.63
N GLY A 126 8.45 2.81 -9.86
CA GLY A 126 9.61 3.14 -10.67
C GLY A 126 10.91 2.71 -10.00
N VAL A 127 11.81 2.15 -10.79
CA VAL A 127 13.16 1.74 -10.33
C VAL A 127 14.18 2.89 -10.45
N PHE A 128 13.82 3.95 -11.15
CA PHE A 128 14.66 5.14 -11.33
C PHE A 128 14.02 6.35 -10.64
N ASP A 129 14.77 7.01 -9.79
CA ASP A 129 14.35 8.27 -9.20
C ASP A 129 14.60 9.41 -10.20
N ARG A 130 13.55 10.17 -10.50
CA ARG A 130 13.67 11.42 -11.24
C ARG A 130 13.48 12.59 -10.29
N ASN A 131 14.52 13.43 -10.14
CA ASN A 131 14.50 14.60 -9.25
C ASN A 131 14.13 14.26 -7.79
N GLY A 132 14.63 13.14 -7.25
CA GLY A 132 14.35 12.70 -5.88
C GLY A 132 12.94 12.18 -5.66
N LYS A 133 12.14 11.99 -6.72
CA LYS A 133 10.79 11.40 -6.64
C LYS A 133 10.75 10.09 -7.41
N SER A 134 10.39 9.04 -6.70
CA SER A 134 10.15 7.71 -7.27
C SER A 134 8.72 7.65 -7.82
N PHE A 135 8.56 7.13 -9.04
CA PHE A 135 7.26 6.91 -9.64
C PHE A 135 6.46 5.88 -8.84
N LYS A 136 5.19 6.19 -8.57
CA LYS A 136 4.23 5.28 -7.92
C LYS A 136 2.87 5.52 -8.56
N CYS A 137 2.24 4.48 -9.06
CA CYS A 137 0.85 4.53 -9.50
C CYS A 137 0.18 3.16 -9.41
N ASP A 138 -1.13 3.18 -9.38
CA ASP A 138 -1.93 1.98 -9.55
C ASP A 138 -2.28 1.80 -11.03
N VAL A 139 -2.44 0.55 -11.44
CA VAL A 139 -2.87 0.22 -12.80
C VAL A 139 -4.34 0.60 -12.96
N GLU A 140 -4.69 1.16 -14.10
CA GLU A 140 -6.05 1.59 -14.40
C GLU A 140 -7.02 0.39 -14.43
N GLY A 141 -8.26 0.57 -13.99
CA GLY A 141 -9.24 -0.50 -13.88
C GLY A 141 -9.11 -1.40 -12.64
N ASN A 142 -8.14 -1.13 -11.77
CA ASN A 142 -7.93 -1.85 -10.50
C ASN A 142 -9.21 -1.99 -9.67
N ASP A 143 -9.38 -3.16 -9.05
CA ASP A 143 -10.31 -3.33 -7.93
C ASP A 143 -9.58 -3.03 -6.61
N LYS A 144 -9.91 -1.89 -6.00
CA LYS A 144 -9.32 -1.42 -4.75
C LYS A 144 -9.65 -2.29 -3.52
N GLN A 145 -10.47 -3.32 -3.68
CA GLN A 145 -10.73 -4.30 -2.63
C GLN A 145 -9.58 -5.31 -2.49
N TYR A 146 -8.62 -5.31 -3.39
CA TYR A 146 -7.49 -6.23 -3.35
C TYR A 146 -6.17 -5.50 -3.18
N GLY A 147 -5.20 -6.19 -2.58
CA GLY A 147 -3.84 -5.70 -2.36
C GLY A 147 -2.81 -6.79 -2.67
N PHE A 148 -1.55 -6.40 -2.77
CA PHE A 148 -0.46 -7.36 -2.88
C PHE A 148 -0.35 -8.16 -1.58
N HIS A 149 -0.39 -9.50 -1.65
CA HIS A 149 -0.48 -10.34 -0.46
C HIS A 149 0.23 -11.68 -0.60
N LEU A 150 0.42 -12.34 0.54
CA LEU A 150 0.81 -13.74 0.67
C LEU A 150 -0.17 -14.44 1.60
N HIS A 151 -0.88 -15.45 1.09
CA HIS A 151 -1.70 -16.35 1.90
C HIS A 151 -0.95 -17.64 2.22
N ARG A 152 -1.15 -18.16 3.43
CA ARG A 152 -0.64 -19.45 3.90
C ARG A 152 -1.76 -20.29 4.45
N GLU A 153 -1.87 -21.54 3.98
CA GLU A 153 -2.89 -22.46 4.49
C GLU A 153 -2.82 -22.61 6.01
N ALA A 154 -3.98 -22.74 6.63
CA ALA A 154 -4.17 -22.90 8.08
C ALA A 154 -3.61 -21.74 8.95
N CYS A 155 -3.28 -20.58 8.35
CA CYS A 155 -2.85 -19.43 9.11
C CYS A 155 -4.03 -18.72 9.78
N ILE A 156 -3.82 -18.27 11.02
CA ILE A 156 -4.84 -17.52 11.79
C ILE A 156 -4.38 -16.08 12.09
N GLU A 157 -3.19 -15.71 11.67
CA GLU A 157 -2.59 -14.38 11.86
C GLU A 157 -2.29 -13.73 10.53
N ILE A 158 -2.61 -12.45 10.39
CA ILE A 158 -2.20 -11.61 9.28
C ILE A 158 -1.40 -10.41 9.76
N VAL A 159 -0.35 -10.04 9.02
CA VAL A 159 0.38 -8.77 9.20
C VAL A 159 0.04 -7.85 8.03
N VAL A 160 -0.31 -6.61 8.35
CA VAL A 160 -0.82 -5.61 7.40
C VAL A 160 0.18 -4.47 7.26
N PHE A 161 0.50 -4.09 6.04
CA PHE A 161 1.47 -3.07 5.66
C PHE A 161 0.83 -1.99 4.80
N GLU A 162 1.40 -0.79 4.79
CA GLU A 162 0.96 0.24 3.85
C GLU A 162 1.39 -0.07 2.42
N ALA A 163 2.65 -0.49 2.21
CA ALA A 163 3.19 -0.75 0.88
C ALA A 163 3.77 -2.16 0.70
N ALA A 164 3.78 -2.64 -0.55
CA ALA A 164 4.32 -3.96 -0.90
C ALA A 164 5.83 -4.11 -0.57
N ILE A 165 6.61 -3.01 -0.65
CA ILE A 165 8.04 -3.01 -0.30
C ILE A 165 8.22 -3.31 1.19
N ASP A 166 7.33 -2.83 2.06
CA ASP A 166 7.39 -3.09 3.50
C ASP A 166 7.05 -4.53 3.83
N LEU A 167 6.07 -5.11 3.13
CA LEU A 167 5.77 -6.54 3.19
C LEU A 167 7.00 -7.40 2.84
N LEU A 168 7.67 -7.10 1.73
CA LEU A 168 8.88 -7.83 1.31
C LEU A 168 10.04 -7.62 2.30
N SER A 169 10.14 -6.42 2.87
CA SER A 169 11.14 -6.07 3.88
C SER A 169 10.91 -6.85 5.18
N TYR A 170 9.66 -6.95 5.62
CA TYR A 170 9.27 -7.72 6.78
C TYR A 170 9.61 -9.22 6.63
N MET A 171 9.31 -9.81 5.48
CA MET A 171 9.71 -11.20 5.18
C MET A 171 11.23 -11.39 5.19
N THR A 172 11.99 -10.36 4.86
CA THR A 172 13.46 -10.40 4.92
C THR A 172 13.98 -10.35 6.35
N ILE A 173 13.34 -9.55 7.22
CA ILE A 173 13.69 -9.43 8.65
C ILE A 173 13.27 -10.69 9.41
N TYR A 174 12.11 -11.24 9.07
CA TYR A 174 11.51 -12.39 9.76
C TYR A 174 11.28 -13.58 8.82
N PRO A 175 12.35 -14.25 8.34
CA PRO A 175 12.25 -15.31 7.33
C PRO A 175 11.46 -16.53 7.79
N ASP A 176 11.44 -16.81 9.10
CA ASP A 176 10.78 -17.99 9.68
C ASP A 176 9.34 -17.70 10.15
N LYS A 177 8.87 -16.44 10.05
CA LYS A 177 7.53 -16.08 10.51
C LYS A 177 6.47 -16.67 9.57
N GLN A 178 5.60 -17.50 10.14
CA GLN A 178 4.47 -18.12 9.43
C GLN A 178 3.18 -17.36 9.71
N CYS A 179 2.86 -16.40 8.86
CA CYS A 179 1.64 -15.60 8.91
C CYS A 179 1.24 -15.17 7.51
N ASP A 180 -0.02 -14.80 7.34
CA ASP A 180 -0.49 -14.11 6.15
C ASP A 180 0.05 -12.69 6.12
N LEU A 181 0.26 -12.15 4.93
CA LEU A 181 0.79 -10.80 4.74
C LEU A 181 -0.06 -10.07 3.70
N LEU A 182 -0.39 -8.80 3.97
CA LEU A 182 -1.18 -7.96 3.07
C LEU A 182 -0.63 -6.54 3.05
N ALA A 183 -0.35 -6.03 1.87
CA ALA A 183 -0.07 -4.61 1.63
C ALA A 183 -1.33 -3.93 1.10
N LEU A 184 -1.79 -2.89 1.79
CA LEU A 184 -3.02 -2.16 1.47
C LEU A 184 -2.88 -1.33 0.17
N GLY A 185 -1.67 -0.84 -0.14
CA GLY A 185 -1.41 0.07 -1.27
C GLY A 185 -1.88 1.50 -1.04
N MET A 186 -2.61 1.75 0.06
CA MET A 186 -3.17 3.03 0.46
C MET A 186 -3.37 3.07 1.98
N VAL A 187 -3.68 4.26 2.52
CA VAL A 187 -4.04 4.44 3.94
C VAL A 187 -5.55 4.19 4.13
N ALA A 188 -6.05 3.02 3.68
CA ALA A 188 -7.44 2.60 3.85
C ALA A 188 -7.51 1.07 3.93
N ASP A 189 -8.42 0.56 4.74
CA ASP A 189 -8.51 -0.85 5.12
C ASP A 189 -9.43 -1.70 4.22
N VAL A 190 -9.90 -1.15 3.12
CA VAL A 190 -10.78 -1.86 2.17
C VAL A 190 -10.20 -3.21 1.70
N PRO A 191 -8.89 -3.32 1.39
CA PRO A 191 -8.29 -4.62 1.05
C PRO A 191 -8.28 -5.61 2.22
N LEU A 192 -8.14 -5.12 3.47
CA LEU A 192 -8.19 -5.99 4.64
C LEU A 192 -9.62 -6.50 4.90
N ASP A 193 -10.64 -5.64 4.77
CA ASP A 193 -12.05 -6.08 4.87
C ASP A 193 -12.38 -7.18 3.85
N ARG A 194 -11.83 -7.08 2.64
CA ARG A 194 -12.01 -8.10 1.61
C ARG A 194 -11.24 -9.37 1.95
N TYR A 195 -9.98 -9.24 2.34
CA TYR A 195 -9.11 -10.36 2.69
C TYR A 195 -9.70 -11.24 3.81
N LEU A 196 -10.23 -10.59 4.86
CA LEU A 196 -10.85 -11.30 5.99
C LEU A 196 -12.14 -12.05 5.61
N LYS A 197 -12.85 -11.61 4.56
CA LYS A 197 -14.00 -12.35 3.99
C LYS A 197 -13.55 -13.55 3.19
N ASP A 198 -12.47 -13.42 2.42
CA ASP A 198 -11.92 -14.50 1.60
C ASP A 198 -11.21 -15.56 2.46
N TYR A 199 -10.62 -15.15 3.61
CA TYR A 199 -9.89 -16.03 4.53
C TYR A 199 -10.45 -15.93 5.98
N PRO A 200 -11.64 -16.53 6.22
CA PRO A 200 -12.36 -16.37 7.47
C PRO A 200 -11.71 -17.10 8.68
N ALA A 201 -10.59 -17.81 8.47
CA ALA A 201 -9.83 -18.43 9.55
C ALA A 201 -9.00 -17.44 10.36
N ILE A 202 -8.71 -16.26 9.83
CA ILE A 202 -7.91 -15.22 10.50
C ILE A 202 -8.61 -14.77 11.79
N ARG A 203 -7.84 -14.65 12.88
CA ARG A 203 -8.29 -14.23 14.22
C ARG A 203 -7.43 -13.13 14.81
N LYS A 204 -6.20 -12.99 14.31
CA LYS A 204 -5.22 -12.01 14.79
C LYS A 204 -4.74 -11.14 13.65
N ILE A 205 -4.76 -9.83 13.87
CA ILE A 205 -4.32 -8.80 12.92
C ILE A 205 -3.22 -7.99 13.58
N SER A 206 -2.06 -7.95 12.95
CA SER A 206 -0.93 -7.15 13.39
C SER A 206 -0.67 -6.04 12.36
N PHE A 207 -0.78 -4.79 12.79
CA PHE A 207 -0.55 -3.63 11.92
C PHE A 207 0.93 -3.24 11.94
N CYS A 208 1.47 -2.99 10.78
CA CYS A 208 2.85 -2.59 10.53
C CYS A 208 2.85 -1.47 9.49
N LEU A 209 2.15 -0.36 9.80
CA LEU A 209 2.00 0.80 8.93
C LEU A 209 3.18 1.77 9.12
N ASP A 210 3.26 2.80 8.29
CA ASP A 210 4.30 3.83 8.38
C ASP A 210 4.21 4.59 9.70
N ASN A 211 5.35 4.97 10.27
CA ASN A 211 5.44 5.75 11.53
C ASN A 211 5.23 7.26 11.32
N ASP A 212 4.71 7.70 10.17
CA ASP A 212 4.31 9.09 10.00
C ASP A 212 2.90 9.35 10.59
N GLU A 213 2.54 10.62 10.74
CA GLU A 213 1.27 11.02 11.38
C GLU A 213 0.03 10.39 10.71
N PRO A 214 -0.09 10.35 9.35
CA PRO A 214 -1.19 9.68 8.68
C PRO A 214 -1.23 8.17 8.95
N GLY A 215 -0.08 7.48 8.91
CA GLY A 215 0.03 6.04 9.15
C GLY A 215 -0.35 5.66 10.57
N GLN A 216 0.18 6.39 11.58
CA GLN A 216 -0.15 6.17 13.00
C GLN A 216 -1.65 6.38 13.29
N LYS A 217 -2.24 7.44 12.72
CA LYS A 217 -3.67 7.71 12.87
C LYS A 217 -4.52 6.61 12.24
N ALA A 218 -4.13 6.14 11.05
CA ALA A 218 -4.82 5.05 10.37
C ALA A 218 -4.69 3.73 11.15
N GLU A 219 -3.49 3.43 11.65
CA GLU A 219 -3.25 2.24 12.48
C GLU A 219 -4.17 2.23 13.70
N GLN A 220 -4.24 3.34 14.43
CA GLN A 220 -5.11 3.45 15.61
C GLN A 220 -6.59 3.24 15.24
N GLN A 221 -7.08 3.87 14.18
CA GLN A 221 -8.46 3.72 13.73
C GLN A 221 -8.79 2.28 13.31
N MET A 222 -7.89 1.64 12.56
CA MET A 222 -8.04 0.25 12.17
C MET A 222 -8.02 -0.69 13.37
N MET A 223 -7.10 -0.48 14.32
CA MET A 223 -7.04 -1.28 15.55
C MET A 223 -8.35 -1.20 16.34
N GLU A 224 -8.93 0.00 16.51
CA GLU A 224 -10.22 0.19 17.18
C GLU A 224 -11.36 -0.54 16.43
N LYS A 225 -11.44 -0.40 15.09
CA LYS A 225 -12.43 -1.05 14.23
C LYS A 225 -12.37 -2.58 14.39
N TYR A 226 -11.22 -3.19 14.17
CA TYR A 226 -11.09 -4.66 14.14
C TYR A 226 -11.15 -5.28 15.53
N LYS A 227 -10.71 -4.57 16.58
CA LYS A 227 -10.97 -4.96 17.97
C LYS A 227 -12.47 -4.99 18.27
N GLY A 228 -13.21 -3.99 17.80
CA GLY A 228 -14.68 -3.94 17.91
C GLY A 228 -15.38 -5.09 17.17
N LEU A 229 -14.77 -5.62 16.10
CA LEU A 229 -15.24 -6.78 15.34
C LEU A 229 -14.81 -8.13 15.95
N GLY A 230 -14.09 -8.14 17.08
CA GLY A 230 -13.70 -9.34 17.81
C GLY A 230 -12.36 -9.94 17.42
N TYR A 231 -11.54 -9.27 16.61
CA TYR A 231 -10.18 -9.71 16.30
C TYR A 231 -9.21 -9.38 17.42
N LEU A 232 -8.19 -10.20 17.61
CA LEU A 232 -7.01 -9.85 18.40
C LEU A 232 -6.14 -8.91 17.57
N VAL A 233 -5.91 -7.69 18.04
CA VAL A 233 -5.16 -6.68 17.27
C VAL A 233 -3.89 -6.24 17.99
N SER A 234 -2.83 -5.96 17.23
CA SER A 234 -1.59 -5.36 17.70
C SER A 234 -1.05 -4.39 16.64
N GLY A 235 -0.26 -3.40 17.07
CA GLY A 235 0.38 -2.40 16.21
C GLY A 235 1.74 -1.99 16.73
N GLY A 236 2.32 -0.93 16.16
CA GLY A 236 3.62 -0.40 16.60
C GLY A 236 4.79 -1.35 16.35
N ILE A 237 4.76 -2.15 15.29
CA ILE A 237 5.79 -3.14 14.98
C ILE A 237 7.07 -2.47 14.47
N VAL A 238 6.95 -1.39 13.72
CA VAL A 238 8.10 -0.63 13.23
C VAL A 238 8.72 0.15 14.38
N PRO A 239 10.04 -0.03 14.68
CA PRO A 239 10.69 0.75 15.74
C PRO A 239 10.59 2.25 15.45
N SER A 240 10.32 3.06 16.49
CA SER A 240 9.97 4.48 16.37
C SER A 240 11.01 5.37 15.68
N GLN A 241 12.28 4.92 15.64
CA GLN A 241 13.37 5.63 14.94
C GLN A 241 13.35 5.46 13.42
N TYR A 242 12.52 4.58 12.87
CA TYR A 242 12.39 4.33 11.44
C TYR A 242 10.98 4.75 10.95
N LYS A 243 10.94 5.29 9.75
CA LYS A 243 9.67 5.67 9.13
C LYS A 243 8.83 4.43 8.74
N ASP A 244 9.46 3.44 8.12
CA ASP A 244 8.83 2.25 7.57
C ASP A 244 9.71 1.01 7.74
N VAL A 245 9.20 -0.17 7.37
CA VAL A 245 9.92 -1.44 7.50
C VAL A 245 11.14 -1.49 6.58
N ASN A 246 11.08 -0.86 5.41
CA ASN A 246 12.21 -0.86 4.49
C ASN A 246 13.38 -0.02 5.00
N GLU A 247 13.10 1.11 5.62
CA GLU A 247 14.15 1.91 6.28
C GLU A 247 14.79 1.13 7.42
N TRP A 248 13.98 0.45 8.24
CA TRP A 248 14.48 -0.44 9.29
C TRP A 248 15.37 -1.55 8.74
N LEU A 249 14.93 -2.29 7.71
CA LEU A 249 15.72 -3.32 7.06
C LEU A 249 17.08 -2.80 6.57
N LYS A 250 17.09 -1.65 5.90
CA LYS A 250 18.34 -1.03 5.40
C LYS A 250 19.30 -0.69 6.53
N ALA A 251 18.79 -0.18 7.64
CA ALA A 251 19.61 0.14 8.82
C ALA A 251 20.21 -1.11 9.46
N GLU A 252 19.42 -2.19 9.61
CA GLU A 252 19.93 -3.46 10.13
C GLU A 252 21.02 -4.08 9.24
N ARG A 253 20.84 -4.05 7.92
CA ARG A 253 21.86 -4.52 6.97
C ARG A 253 23.15 -3.71 7.09
N LYS A 254 23.06 -2.40 7.22
CA LYS A 254 24.22 -1.53 7.40
C LYS A 254 24.98 -1.90 8.68
N ARG A 255 24.28 -2.09 9.80
CA ARG A 255 24.88 -2.51 11.07
C ARG A 255 25.62 -3.85 10.97
N MET A 256 25.04 -4.84 10.26
CA MET A 256 25.67 -6.15 10.06
C MET A 256 26.97 -6.03 9.25
N VAL A 257 26.98 -5.21 8.20
CA VAL A 257 28.18 -4.96 7.39
C VAL A 257 29.27 -4.28 8.22
N ASP A 258 28.93 -3.22 8.95
CA ASP A 258 29.88 -2.48 9.80
C ASP A 258 30.47 -3.37 10.90
N SER A 259 29.66 -4.22 11.54
CA SER A 259 30.14 -5.18 12.56
C SER A 259 31.07 -6.23 11.97
N THR A 260 30.79 -6.71 10.76
CA THR A 260 31.63 -7.70 10.07
C THR A 260 32.99 -7.09 9.69
N LEU A 261 32.99 -5.85 9.21
CA LEU A 261 34.23 -5.14 8.88
C LEU A 261 35.09 -4.91 10.12
N HIS A 262 34.47 -4.47 11.25
CA HIS A 262 35.18 -4.26 12.51
C HIS A 262 35.84 -5.55 13.00
N TYR A 263 35.11 -6.65 13.01
CA TYR A 263 35.65 -7.97 13.40
C TYR A 263 36.80 -8.45 12.50
N GLN A 264 36.75 -8.16 11.18
CA GLN A 264 37.81 -8.50 10.26
C GLN A 264 39.06 -7.63 10.44
N MET A 265 38.89 -6.38 10.86
CA MET A 265 40.02 -5.48 11.16
C MET A 265 40.73 -5.88 12.46
N GLU A 266 40.00 -6.26 13.52
CA GLU A 266 40.56 -6.72 14.77
C GLU A 266 41.39 -8.02 14.62
N LYS A 267 41.04 -8.90 13.70
CA LYS A 267 41.82 -10.15 13.43
C LYS A 267 43.09 -9.93 12.61
N LYS A 268 43.34 -8.75 12.09
CA LYS A 268 44.53 -8.41 11.30
C LYS A 268 45.63 -7.70 12.12
N ILE A 269 45.32 -7.38 13.37
CA ILE A 269 46.28 -6.87 14.37
C ILE A 269 46.78 -8.01 15.23
#